data_a24ce6f39b6b0e78a605d89af77dd19b
#
_entry.id   a24ce6f39b6b0e78a605d89af77dd19b
#
_cell.length_a   1.000
_cell.length_b   1.000
_cell.length_c   1.000
_cell.angle_alpha   90.00
_cell.angle_beta   90.00
_cell.angle_gamma   90.00
#
_symmetry.space_group_name_H-M   'P 1'
#
loop_
_entity.id
_entity.type
_entity.pdbx_description
1 polymer ?
#
loop_
_entity_poly.entity_id
_entity_poly.type
_entity_poly.pdbx_seq_one_letter_code
_entity_poly.pdbx_strand_id
1 'polypeptide(L)'
;MEPLKKIDMHVHCCLEKGPERLRGETWPTVDELRGIYDEIGVEKGVEMARMAPERSHDPITNRDAQRLAETFPGTIGWWFCCLDPRMGTNSPADDLSYYLDYYRERGARGVGELQAGLPLDDPRYMNLFSHIEKSGLPVTIHFGVQGAGCGPWDDLHLPRLCRVLEAFPRLVVLGHAMPFWAEISADVTDAERNGNPKGPVTEGTLAQLLRTYPNLMCDISAGSGHNALTRDPDYTYRFLREFHERIVYGTDIRQPSDRHGRFIGTGAFLDEALRAGVIGAVQYENIARRNALRLLEGKR
;
A
#
# COMPACT_ATOMS: atom_id res chain seq x y z
N MET A 1 -22.23 -7.50 -17.28
CA MET A 1 -20.82 -7.37 -17.70
C MET A 1 -19.99 -8.06 -16.64
N GLU A 2 -19.18 -9.04 -17.02
CA GLU A 2 -18.26 -9.65 -16.06
C GLU A 2 -17.30 -8.57 -15.53
N PRO A 3 -17.02 -8.53 -14.21
CA PRO A 3 -16.08 -7.57 -13.66
C PRO A 3 -14.69 -7.80 -14.26
N LEU A 4 -14.02 -6.70 -14.60
CA LEU A 4 -12.66 -6.72 -15.08
C LEU A 4 -11.73 -7.35 -14.02
N LYS A 5 -10.78 -8.18 -14.42
CA LYS A 5 -9.78 -8.72 -13.50
C LYS A 5 -8.93 -7.61 -12.90
N LYS A 6 -8.82 -7.62 -11.58
CA LYS A 6 -8.12 -6.61 -10.79
C LYS A 6 -6.61 -6.82 -10.82
N ILE A 7 -5.83 -5.76 -10.62
CA ILE A 7 -4.40 -5.81 -10.30
C ILE A 7 -4.24 -5.51 -8.82
N ASP A 8 -3.63 -6.42 -8.09
CA ASP A 8 -3.35 -6.27 -6.67
C ASP A 8 -2.03 -5.52 -6.47
N MET A 9 -2.11 -4.26 -6.02
CA MET A 9 -0.92 -3.43 -5.81
C MET A 9 -0.17 -3.74 -4.52
N HIS A 10 -0.69 -4.64 -3.67
CA HIS A 10 -0.10 -4.90 -2.37
C HIS A 10 -0.37 -6.33 -1.91
N VAL A 11 0.64 -7.18 -1.98
CA VAL A 11 0.56 -8.56 -1.50
C VAL A 11 1.89 -9.02 -0.91
N HIS A 12 1.82 -10.01 -0.03
CA HIS A 12 2.95 -10.68 0.56
C HIS A 12 2.81 -12.18 0.44
N CYS A 13 3.81 -12.84 -0.17
CA CYS A 13 3.85 -14.29 -0.25
C CYS A 13 5.29 -14.81 -0.11
N CYS A 14 5.48 -16.12 -0.10
CA CYS A 14 6.79 -16.73 0.06
C CYS A 14 7.03 -17.83 -1.00
N LEU A 15 8.31 -18.07 -1.29
CA LEU A 15 8.74 -19.23 -2.08
C LEU A 15 8.56 -20.54 -1.29
N GLU A 16 8.96 -20.50 -0.02
CA GLU A 16 8.89 -21.61 0.92
C GLU A 16 8.38 -21.09 2.27
N LYS A 17 7.54 -21.87 2.94
CA LYS A 17 7.01 -21.49 4.26
C LYS A 17 8.13 -21.42 5.28
N GLY A 18 8.24 -20.28 5.93
CA GLY A 18 9.09 -20.07 7.09
C GLY A 18 8.44 -20.51 8.41
N PRO A 19 8.99 -20.10 9.56
CA PRO A 19 8.39 -20.35 10.85
C PRO A 19 7.02 -19.67 10.97
N GLU A 20 6.12 -20.28 11.73
CA GLU A 20 4.84 -19.65 12.05
C GLU A 20 5.06 -18.36 12.85
N ARG A 21 4.26 -17.35 12.53
CA ARG A 21 4.22 -16.09 13.28
C ARG A 21 3.47 -16.29 14.61
N LEU A 22 3.58 -15.33 15.51
CA LEU A 22 2.91 -15.37 16.82
C LEU A 22 1.40 -15.67 16.77
N ARG A 23 0.76 -15.49 15.61
CA ARG A 23 -0.66 -15.79 15.39
C ARG A 23 -0.92 -17.11 14.65
N GLY A 24 0.11 -17.96 14.52
CA GLY A 24 -0.02 -19.32 14.03
C GLY A 24 -0.11 -19.50 12.53
N GLU A 25 0.23 -18.51 11.72
CA GLU A 25 0.26 -18.66 10.26
C GLU A 25 1.55 -18.10 9.65
N THR A 26 1.94 -18.67 8.51
CA THR A 26 3.06 -18.23 7.68
C THR A 26 2.54 -17.35 6.52
N TRP A 27 3.46 -16.77 5.75
CA TRP A 27 3.12 -16.20 4.45
C TRP A 27 2.46 -17.27 3.56
N PRO A 28 1.47 -16.91 2.72
CA PRO A 28 0.94 -17.86 1.74
C PRO A 28 2.04 -18.20 0.73
N THR A 29 2.06 -19.43 0.26
CA THR A 29 2.83 -19.79 -0.93
C THR A 29 2.19 -19.18 -2.17
N VAL A 30 2.93 -19.13 -3.29
CA VAL A 30 2.39 -18.62 -4.56
C VAL A 30 1.17 -19.41 -5.04
N ASP A 31 1.14 -20.73 -4.82
CA ASP A 31 -0.01 -21.58 -5.20
C ASP A 31 -1.24 -21.28 -4.33
N GLU A 32 -1.06 -21.10 -3.02
CA GLU A 32 -2.14 -20.68 -2.11
C GLU A 32 -2.68 -19.30 -2.51
N LEU A 33 -1.78 -18.34 -2.82
CA LEU A 33 -2.15 -17.01 -3.29
C LEU A 33 -2.89 -17.08 -4.63
N ARG A 34 -2.41 -17.90 -5.59
CA ARG A 34 -3.05 -18.09 -6.88
C ARG A 34 -4.49 -18.58 -6.71
N GLY A 35 -4.72 -19.57 -5.83
CA GLY A 35 -6.05 -20.06 -5.53
C GLY A 35 -6.98 -18.94 -5.00
N ILE A 36 -6.48 -18.07 -4.11
CA ILE A 36 -7.24 -16.92 -3.62
C ILE A 36 -7.54 -15.92 -4.76
N TYR A 37 -6.55 -15.59 -5.60
CA TYR A 37 -6.70 -14.67 -6.72
C TYR A 37 -7.76 -15.14 -7.73
N ASP A 38 -7.81 -16.44 -8.01
CA ASP A 38 -8.82 -17.02 -8.90
C ASP A 38 -10.23 -16.87 -8.33
N GLU A 39 -10.39 -16.99 -7.00
CA GLU A 39 -11.67 -16.82 -6.30
C GLU A 39 -12.17 -15.36 -6.34
N ILE A 40 -11.26 -14.37 -6.21
CA ILE A 40 -11.62 -12.94 -6.06
C ILE A 40 -11.47 -12.12 -7.35
N GLY A 41 -11.11 -12.77 -8.47
CA GLY A 41 -10.98 -12.11 -9.76
C GLY A 41 -9.76 -11.17 -9.85
N VAL A 42 -8.64 -11.54 -9.22
CA VAL A 42 -7.35 -10.85 -9.37
C VAL A 42 -6.52 -11.54 -10.47
N GLU A 43 -5.96 -10.75 -11.36
CA GLU A 43 -5.09 -11.27 -12.43
C GLU A 43 -3.68 -11.55 -11.92
N LYS A 44 -3.07 -10.53 -11.33
CA LYS A 44 -1.69 -10.54 -10.83
C LYS A 44 -1.52 -9.59 -9.67
N GLY A 45 -0.48 -9.80 -8.87
CA GLY A 45 -0.10 -8.93 -7.77
C GLY A 45 1.28 -8.31 -7.88
N VAL A 46 1.51 -7.31 -7.03
CA VAL A 46 2.79 -6.69 -6.76
C VAL A 46 3.30 -7.21 -5.42
N GLU A 47 4.36 -8.01 -5.46
CA GLU A 47 5.04 -8.46 -4.23
C GLU A 47 5.79 -7.29 -3.60
N MET A 48 5.54 -7.01 -2.33
CA MET A 48 6.25 -5.98 -1.60
C MET A 48 7.28 -6.57 -0.65
N ALA A 49 8.56 -6.20 -0.86
CA ALA A 49 9.61 -6.53 0.08
C ALA A 49 9.37 -5.82 1.43
N ARG A 50 9.77 -6.46 2.53
CA ARG A 50 9.60 -5.95 3.90
C ARG A 50 10.91 -6.07 4.65
N MET A 51 11.65 -4.98 4.69
CA MET A 51 12.99 -4.94 5.27
C MET A 51 13.10 -3.77 6.25
N ALA A 52 12.77 -4.03 7.51
CA ALA A 52 13.00 -3.10 8.61
C ALA A 52 13.40 -3.91 9.85
N PRO A 53 14.24 -3.38 10.76
CA PRO A 53 14.57 -4.03 12.02
C PRO A 53 13.34 -4.46 12.82
N GLU A 54 12.27 -3.68 12.76
CA GLU A 54 10.98 -3.96 13.41
C GLU A 54 10.28 -5.19 12.84
N ARG A 55 10.71 -5.66 11.65
CA ARG A 55 10.15 -6.80 10.91
C ARG A 55 11.16 -7.91 10.63
N SER A 56 12.30 -7.88 11.30
CA SER A 56 13.37 -8.86 11.10
C SER A 56 13.02 -10.30 11.48
N HIS A 57 11.89 -10.52 12.18
CA HIS A 57 11.40 -11.85 12.55
C HIS A 57 10.63 -12.57 11.43
N ASP A 58 10.11 -11.82 10.43
CA ASP A 58 9.38 -12.38 9.27
C ASP A 58 9.64 -11.56 7.98
N PRO A 59 10.91 -11.35 7.57
CA PRO A 59 11.24 -10.52 6.44
C PRO A 59 10.83 -11.18 5.13
N ILE A 60 10.48 -10.33 4.14
CA ILE A 60 10.52 -10.67 2.73
C ILE A 60 11.62 -9.79 2.15
N THR A 61 12.74 -10.41 1.78
CA THR A 61 13.89 -9.66 1.29
C THR A 61 13.65 -9.15 -0.15
N ASN A 62 14.43 -8.16 -0.57
CA ASN A 62 14.41 -7.71 -1.98
C ASN A 62 14.70 -8.86 -2.95
N ARG A 63 15.58 -9.79 -2.54
CA ARG A 63 15.92 -10.97 -3.34
C ARG A 63 14.73 -11.93 -3.45
N ASP A 64 13.97 -12.13 -2.37
CA ASP A 64 12.79 -13.00 -2.39
C ASP A 64 11.71 -12.42 -3.28
N ALA A 65 11.40 -11.12 -3.16
CA ALA A 65 10.42 -10.43 -3.98
C ALA A 65 10.81 -10.47 -5.48
N GLN A 66 12.08 -10.22 -5.81
CA GLN A 66 12.59 -10.37 -7.17
C GLN A 66 12.40 -11.79 -7.70
N ARG A 67 12.81 -12.81 -6.93
CA ARG A 67 12.70 -14.23 -7.35
C ARG A 67 11.26 -14.67 -7.54
N LEU A 68 10.34 -14.21 -6.68
CA LEU A 68 8.90 -14.47 -6.80
C LEU A 68 8.38 -13.95 -8.14
N ALA A 69 8.68 -12.70 -8.50
CA ALA A 69 8.24 -12.11 -9.77
C ALA A 69 8.88 -12.77 -10.98
N GLU A 70 10.16 -13.16 -10.91
CA GLU A 70 10.87 -13.85 -12.00
C GLU A 70 10.36 -15.29 -12.21
N THR A 71 10.05 -16.00 -11.12
CA THR A 71 9.68 -17.42 -11.18
C THR A 71 8.18 -17.61 -11.47
N PHE A 72 7.33 -16.71 -10.96
CA PHE A 72 5.88 -16.84 -11.05
C PHE A 72 5.20 -15.60 -11.67
N PRO A 73 5.63 -15.15 -12.88
CA PRO A 73 5.12 -13.91 -13.48
C PRO A 73 3.62 -13.95 -13.83
N GLY A 74 3.01 -15.14 -13.79
CA GLY A 74 1.57 -15.34 -13.93
C GLY A 74 0.77 -14.97 -12.70
N THR A 75 1.38 -14.94 -11.51
CA THR A 75 0.75 -14.60 -10.23
C THR A 75 1.34 -13.31 -9.65
N ILE A 76 2.67 -13.21 -9.59
CA ILE A 76 3.41 -12.03 -9.17
C ILE A 76 3.94 -11.35 -10.45
N GLY A 77 3.19 -10.37 -10.93
CA GLY A 77 3.52 -9.67 -12.17
C GLY A 77 4.62 -8.63 -12.01
N TRP A 78 4.77 -8.09 -10.79
CA TRP A 78 5.71 -7.03 -10.45
C TRP A 78 6.16 -7.15 -9.00
N TRP A 79 7.20 -6.40 -8.65
CA TRP A 79 7.69 -6.33 -7.30
C TRP A 79 8.19 -4.93 -6.95
N PHE A 80 8.12 -4.59 -5.66
CA PHE A 80 8.69 -3.38 -5.07
C PHE A 80 9.88 -3.74 -4.20
N CYS A 81 10.97 -2.98 -4.31
CA CYS A 81 12.10 -3.12 -3.41
C CYS A 81 11.84 -2.33 -2.12
N CYS A 82 12.41 -2.77 -1.01
CA CYS A 82 12.36 -2.06 0.26
C CYS A 82 13.77 -1.64 0.68
N LEU A 83 13.92 -0.39 1.10
CA LEU A 83 15.14 0.14 1.71
C LEU A 83 14.80 0.70 3.09
N ASP A 84 15.54 0.31 4.11
CA ASP A 84 15.44 0.95 5.41
C ASP A 84 16.19 2.29 5.40
N PRO A 85 15.61 3.39 5.88
CA PRO A 85 16.27 4.70 5.85
C PRO A 85 17.53 4.78 6.72
N ARG A 86 17.76 3.77 7.57
CA ARG A 86 18.94 3.64 8.45
C ARG A 86 20.05 2.79 7.85
N MET A 87 19.86 2.25 6.63
CA MET A 87 20.90 1.45 5.98
C MET A 87 22.16 2.27 5.69
N GLY A 88 23.26 1.59 5.43
CA GLY A 88 24.56 2.23 5.23
C GLY A 88 25.18 2.64 6.55
N THR A 89 25.48 3.91 6.73
CA THR A 89 26.09 4.45 7.97
C THR A 89 25.05 5.00 8.96
N ASN A 90 23.77 4.82 8.69
CA ASN A 90 22.66 5.40 9.44
C ASN A 90 22.66 6.95 9.39
N SER A 91 23.21 7.52 8.35
CA SER A 91 23.33 8.96 8.15
C SER A 91 22.25 9.49 7.20
N PRO A 92 21.68 10.67 7.45
CA PRO A 92 20.79 11.33 6.48
C PRO A 92 21.52 11.85 5.23
N ALA A 93 22.84 11.65 5.14
CA ALA A 93 23.66 12.02 3.99
C ALA A 93 24.17 10.82 3.18
N ASP A 94 23.73 9.60 3.53
CA ASP A 94 24.13 8.40 2.79
C ASP A 94 23.57 8.45 1.36
N ASP A 95 24.40 8.08 0.38
CA ASP A 95 23.95 7.93 -1.01
C ASP A 95 23.24 6.58 -1.18
N LEU A 96 21.94 6.62 -1.40
CA LEU A 96 21.10 5.46 -1.59
C LEU A 96 20.78 5.18 -3.07
N SER A 97 21.33 6.01 -4.00
CA SER A 97 21.04 5.89 -5.44
C SER A 97 21.49 4.54 -6.00
N TYR A 98 22.69 4.07 -5.60
CA TYR A 98 23.22 2.78 -6.02
C TYR A 98 22.24 1.61 -5.81
N TYR A 99 21.61 1.54 -4.63
CA TYR A 99 20.67 0.46 -4.32
C TYR A 99 19.37 0.57 -5.11
N LEU A 100 18.84 1.79 -5.28
CA LEU A 100 17.63 2.02 -6.06
C LEU A 100 17.86 1.69 -7.54
N ASP A 101 18.98 2.12 -8.12
CA ASP A 101 19.35 1.81 -9.50
C ASP A 101 19.54 0.29 -9.67
N TYR A 102 20.25 -0.36 -8.74
CA TYR A 102 20.45 -1.80 -8.75
C TYR A 102 19.15 -2.59 -8.82
N TYR A 103 18.16 -2.24 -8.00
CA TYR A 103 16.87 -2.95 -7.98
C TYR A 103 15.98 -2.55 -9.16
N ARG A 104 15.97 -1.29 -9.57
CA ARG A 104 15.23 -0.81 -10.74
C ARG A 104 15.70 -1.53 -12.02
N GLU A 105 17.00 -1.68 -12.23
CA GLU A 105 17.57 -2.42 -13.35
C GLU A 105 17.17 -3.91 -13.35
N ARG A 106 16.85 -4.46 -12.18
CA ARG A 106 16.37 -5.82 -11.98
C ARG A 106 14.85 -5.94 -11.96
N GLY A 107 14.15 -4.91 -12.38
CA GLY A 107 12.72 -4.92 -12.61
C GLY A 107 11.87 -4.46 -11.43
N ALA A 108 12.43 -3.93 -10.35
CA ALA A 108 11.62 -3.26 -9.32
C ALA A 108 10.83 -2.10 -9.92
N ARG A 109 9.54 -2.02 -9.59
CA ARG A 109 8.60 -1.01 -10.11
C ARG A 109 8.16 0.01 -9.07
N GLY A 110 8.69 -0.07 -7.86
CA GLY A 110 8.43 0.86 -6.77
C GLY A 110 9.29 0.53 -5.56
N VAL A 111 9.11 1.32 -4.52
CA VAL A 111 9.75 1.13 -3.22
C VAL A 111 8.67 0.90 -2.16
N GLY A 112 8.82 -0.14 -1.35
CA GLY A 112 7.86 -0.48 -0.29
C GLY A 112 7.80 -1.99 -0.04
N GLU A 113 7.18 -2.34 1.04
CA GLU A 113 6.44 -1.49 1.97
C GLU A 113 7.41 -0.87 2.99
N LEU A 114 7.41 0.47 3.14
CA LEU A 114 8.27 1.13 4.12
C LEU A 114 7.69 0.96 5.53
N GLN A 115 8.47 0.35 6.43
CA GLN A 115 8.02 -0.05 7.76
C GLN A 115 8.96 0.34 8.92
N ALA A 116 10.01 1.14 8.67
CA ALA A 116 10.91 1.61 9.71
C ALA A 116 10.19 2.57 10.68
N GLY A 117 10.25 2.29 11.98
CA GLY A 117 9.53 3.00 13.03
C GLY A 117 10.15 4.35 13.42
N LEU A 118 10.32 5.25 12.47
CA LEU A 118 10.83 6.61 12.65
C LEU A 118 9.73 7.64 12.35
N PRO A 119 9.88 8.92 12.80
CA PRO A 119 9.02 9.99 12.27
C PRO A 119 9.04 10.00 10.74
N LEU A 120 7.90 10.24 10.09
CA LEU A 120 7.85 10.22 8.62
C LEU A 120 8.76 11.30 7.99
N ASP A 121 8.99 12.40 8.69
CA ASP A 121 9.90 13.47 8.30
C ASP A 121 11.28 13.40 8.97
N ASP A 122 11.67 12.24 9.53
CA ASP A 122 13.03 12.00 10.01
C ASP A 122 14.03 12.33 8.88
N PRO A 123 15.16 13.02 9.16
CA PRO A 123 16.13 13.39 8.12
C PRO A 123 16.59 12.21 7.24
N ARG A 124 16.63 10.99 7.78
CA ARG A 124 16.99 9.78 7.01
C ARG A 124 15.87 9.36 6.05
N TYR A 125 14.59 9.49 6.46
CA TYR A 125 13.46 9.31 5.55
C TYR A 125 13.42 10.39 4.47
N MET A 126 13.66 11.65 4.82
CA MET A 126 13.73 12.74 3.84
C MET A 126 14.84 12.50 2.82
N ASN A 127 16.01 11.98 3.27
CA ASN A 127 17.07 11.54 2.37
C ASN A 127 16.62 10.40 1.45
N LEU A 128 16.01 9.35 1.99
CA LEU A 128 15.49 8.22 1.21
C LEU A 128 14.45 8.70 0.18
N PHE A 129 13.48 9.53 0.57
CA PHE A 129 12.47 10.09 -0.34
C PHE A 129 13.08 10.93 -1.47
N SER A 130 14.13 11.69 -1.17
CA SER A 130 14.88 12.43 -2.20
C SER A 130 15.48 11.49 -3.26
N HIS A 131 16.04 10.36 -2.86
CA HIS A 131 16.59 9.37 -3.79
C HIS A 131 15.48 8.62 -4.55
N ILE A 132 14.38 8.27 -3.89
CA ILE A 132 13.22 7.62 -4.55
C ILE A 132 12.61 8.58 -5.58
N GLU A 133 12.40 9.85 -5.26
CA GLU A 133 11.91 10.84 -6.23
C GLU A 133 12.79 10.93 -7.47
N LYS A 134 14.12 10.98 -7.29
CA LYS A 134 15.09 11.02 -8.40
C LYS A 134 15.05 9.75 -9.26
N SER A 135 14.80 8.60 -8.66
CA SER A 135 14.67 7.33 -9.39
C SER A 135 13.38 7.24 -10.23
N GLY A 136 12.38 8.06 -9.93
CA GLY A 136 11.07 8.05 -10.57
C GLY A 136 10.15 6.91 -10.14
N LEU A 137 10.53 6.12 -9.13
CA LEU A 137 9.73 5.04 -8.58
C LEU A 137 8.65 5.58 -7.62
N PRO A 138 7.45 4.99 -7.56
CA PRO A 138 6.47 5.26 -6.51
C PRO A 138 6.91 4.62 -5.19
N VAL A 139 6.35 5.11 -4.08
CA VAL A 139 6.62 4.56 -2.74
C VAL A 139 5.33 4.20 -2.01
N THR A 140 5.25 2.99 -1.44
CA THR A 140 4.18 2.57 -0.51
C THR A 140 4.66 2.73 0.92
N ILE A 141 3.86 3.43 1.73
CA ILE A 141 4.17 3.74 3.13
C ILE A 141 3.14 3.08 4.06
N HIS A 142 3.63 2.21 4.95
CA HIS A 142 2.85 1.67 6.05
C HIS A 142 2.82 2.67 7.21
N PHE A 143 1.79 3.48 7.30
CA PHE A 143 1.67 4.46 8.38
C PHE A 143 1.52 3.78 9.75
N GLY A 144 2.34 4.19 10.70
CA GLY A 144 2.29 3.78 12.09
C GLY A 144 1.90 4.92 13.04
N VAL A 145 1.88 4.59 14.32
CA VAL A 145 1.83 5.56 15.42
C VAL A 145 3.06 5.44 16.28
N GLN A 146 3.47 6.50 16.92
CA GLN A 146 4.65 6.49 17.77
C GLN A 146 4.52 5.45 18.89
N GLY A 147 5.52 4.57 19.00
CA GLY A 147 5.59 3.57 20.07
C GLY A 147 4.66 2.37 19.90
N ALA A 148 3.93 2.24 18.80
CA ALA A 148 3.05 1.10 18.56
C ALA A 148 3.10 0.62 17.11
N GLY A 149 3.35 -0.68 16.94
CA GLY A 149 3.38 -1.33 15.63
C GLY A 149 4.67 -1.09 14.86
N CYS A 150 4.55 -1.00 13.56
CA CYS A 150 5.64 -0.73 12.61
C CYS A 150 5.23 0.39 11.66
N GLY A 151 6.20 0.92 10.93
CA GLY A 151 6.02 1.94 9.94
C GLY A 151 6.37 3.34 10.43
N PRO A 152 6.68 4.23 9.49
CA PRO A 152 6.88 5.63 9.82
C PRO A 152 5.61 6.20 10.45
N TRP A 153 5.83 6.94 11.52
CA TRP A 153 4.70 7.52 12.23
C TRP A 153 4.51 9.00 11.91
N ASP A 154 3.25 9.40 11.91
CA ASP A 154 2.81 10.79 11.79
C ASP A 154 1.97 11.19 13.00
N ASP A 155 1.74 12.47 13.18
CA ASP A 155 0.80 13.00 14.15
C ASP A 155 -0.62 13.01 13.55
N LEU A 156 -1.64 13.28 14.38
CA LEU A 156 -3.02 13.44 13.93
C LEU A 156 -3.10 14.50 12.82
N HIS A 157 -3.91 14.24 11.80
CA HIS A 157 -4.07 15.05 10.58
C HIS A 157 -2.86 15.07 9.64
N LEU A 158 -1.92 14.14 9.80
CA LEU A 158 -0.81 13.85 8.85
C LEU A 158 0.09 15.05 8.50
N PRO A 159 0.52 15.89 9.47
CA PRO A 159 1.33 17.08 9.16
C PRO A 159 2.73 16.74 8.61
N ARG A 160 3.30 15.56 8.95
CA ARG A 160 4.59 15.13 8.41
C ARG A 160 4.45 14.68 6.96
N LEU A 161 3.34 14.02 6.62
CA LEU A 161 3.02 13.67 5.23
C LEU A 161 2.91 14.92 4.37
N CYS A 162 2.26 15.98 4.85
CA CYS A 162 2.22 17.26 4.14
C CYS A 162 3.63 17.76 3.81
N ARG A 163 4.54 17.76 4.78
CA ARG A 163 5.95 18.17 4.56
C ARG A 163 6.66 17.32 3.52
N VAL A 164 6.44 16.00 3.53
CA VAL A 164 7.00 15.08 2.52
C VAL A 164 6.46 15.38 1.13
N LEU A 165 5.14 15.54 1.00
CA LEU A 165 4.48 15.80 -0.29
C LEU A 165 4.90 17.15 -0.90
N GLU A 166 5.11 18.16 -0.05
CA GLU A 166 5.59 19.49 -0.45
C GLU A 166 7.07 19.47 -0.84
N ALA A 167 7.90 18.76 -0.08
CA ALA A 167 9.34 18.67 -0.35
C ALA A 167 9.65 17.86 -1.61
N PHE A 168 8.81 16.87 -1.94
CA PHE A 168 9.03 15.94 -3.06
C PHE A 168 7.80 15.87 -3.97
N PRO A 169 7.51 16.92 -4.74
CA PRO A 169 6.26 17.01 -5.54
C PRO A 169 6.16 16.03 -6.72
N ARG A 170 7.30 15.41 -7.11
CA ARG A 170 7.32 14.37 -8.15
C ARG A 170 7.28 12.94 -7.59
N LEU A 171 7.46 12.77 -6.27
CA LEU A 171 7.38 11.49 -5.60
C LEU A 171 5.92 11.06 -5.50
N VAL A 172 5.54 9.96 -6.13
CA VAL A 172 4.21 9.38 -5.95
C VAL A 172 4.19 8.56 -4.66
N VAL A 173 3.38 8.99 -3.70
CA VAL A 173 3.20 8.33 -2.40
C VAL A 173 1.89 7.57 -2.38
N LEU A 174 1.95 6.27 -2.09
CA LEU A 174 0.78 5.43 -1.79
C LEU A 174 0.65 5.28 -0.28
N GLY A 175 -0.37 5.92 0.30
CA GLY A 175 -0.67 5.82 1.72
C GLY A 175 -1.46 4.56 2.05
N HIS A 176 -1.05 3.86 3.12
CA HIS A 176 -1.59 2.59 3.56
C HIS A 176 -1.60 2.50 5.09
N ALA A 177 -2.35 1.54 5.65
CA ALA A 177 -2.50 1.19 7.05
C ALA A 177 -3.49 2.05 7.85
N MET A 178 -3.71 1.65 9.12
CA MET A 178 -4.77 2.20 9.97
C MET A 178 -4.66 3.71 10.21
N PRO A 179 -3.50 4.27 10.61
CA PRO A 179 -3.41 5.70 10.87
C PRO A 179 -3.66 6.58 9.65
N PHE A 180 -3.32 6.10 8.45
CA PHE A 180 -3.64 6.80 7.21
C PHE A 180 -5.13 6.77 6.91
N TRP A 181 -5.74 5.58 6.97
CA TRP A 181 -7.16 5.42 6.63
C TRP A 181 -8.11 5.96 7.69
N ALA A 182 -7.68 6.11 8.94
CA ALA A 182 -8.47 6.75 9.97
C ALA A 182 -8.77 8.23 9.65
N GLU A 183 -7.85 8.90 8.95
CA GLU A 183 -7.97 10.31 8.52
C GLU A 183 -9.02 10.54 7.39
N ILE A 184 -9.73 9.49 6.96
CA ILE A 184 -10.91 9.66 6.10
C ILE A 184 -12.02 10.44 6.81
N SER A 185 -12.06 10.40 8.16
CA SER A 185 -13.03 11.13 8.98
C SER A 185 -12.36 12.19 9.84
N ALA A 186 -12.96 13.38 9.89
CA ALA A 186 -12.53 14.47 10.77
C ALA A 186 -12.73 14.18 12.27
N ASP A 187 -13.60 13.22 12.59
CA ASP A 187 -13.93 12.85 13.96
C ASP A 187 -12.90 11.88 14.59
N VAL A 188 -11.85 11.51 13.84
CA VAL A 188 -10.80 10.62 14.35
C VAL A 188 -10.02 11.26 15.48
N THR A 189 -9.73 10.46 16.51
CA THR A 189 -8.91 10.88 17.65
C THR A 189 -7.58 10.09 17.67
N ASP A 190 -6.59 10.61 18.40
CA ASP A 190 -5.30 9.90 18.58
C ASP A 190 -5.47 8.51 19.17
N ALA A 191 -6.45 8.31 20.05
CA ALA A 191 -6.73 7.02 20.68
C ALA A 191 -7.29 5.99 19.68
N GLU A 192 -7.98 6.44 18.63
CA GLU A 192 -8.69 5.59 17.66
C GLU A 192 -7.90 5.36 16.37
N ARG A 193 -6.98 6.26 16.04
CA ARG A 193 -6.30 6.26 14.72
C ARG A 193 -5.48 4.99 14.42
N ASN A 194 -5.00 4.29 15.44
CA ASN A 194 -4.33 2.99 15.28
C ASN A 194 -5.31 1.80 15.33
N GLY A 195 -6.54 2.01 14.95
CA GLY A 195 -7.61 1.02 14.94
C GLY A 195 -8.45 1.09 13.66
N ASN A 196 -9.64 0.55 13.76
CA ASN A 196 -10.65 0.61 12.70
C ASN A 196 -11.87 1.36 13.27
N PRO A 197 -11.91 2.70 13.20
CA PRO A 197 -13.02 3.50 13.72
C PRO A 197 -14.34 3.09 13.08
N LYS A 198 -15.42 3.15 13.84
CA LYS A 198 -16.79 2.78 13.42
C LYS A 198 -17.65 4.02 13.25
N GLY A 199 -18.83 3.84 12.65
CA GLY A 199 -19.84 4.89 12.48
C GLY A 199 -19.66 5.72 11.21
N PRO A 200 -20.51 6.74 11.04
CA PRO A 200 -20.51 7.58 9.85
C PRO A 200 -19.19 8.36 9.69
N VAL A 201 -18.95 8.85 8.49
CA VAL A 201 -17.75 9.61 8.11
C VAL A 201 -18.12 11.06 7.91
N THR A 202 -17.57 11.95 8.75
CA THR A 202 -17.47 13.39 8.47
C THR A 202 -16.20 13.60 7.64
N GLU A 203 -16.28 14.25 6.48
CA GLU A 203 -15.13 14.40 5.59
C GLU A 203 -13.89 14.90 6.33
N GLY A 204 -12.82 14.11 6.28
CA GLY A 204 -11.59 14.32 7.04
C GLY A 204 -10.42 14.85 6.22
N THR A 205 -9.25 14.84 6.85
CA THR A 205 -7.98 15.34 6.31
C THR A 205 -7.60 14.65 5.02
N LEU A 206 -7.86 13.34 4.88
CA LEU A 206 -7.46 12.58 3.69
C LEU A 206 -8.04 13.15 2.39
N ALA A 207 -9.32 13.51 2.37
CA ALA A 207 -9.94 14.10 1.18
C ALA A 207 -9.33 15.47 0.82
N GLN A 208 -9.01 16.28 1.83
CA GLN A 208 -8.34 17.57 1.64
C GLN A 208 -6.92 17.39 1.06
N LEU A 209 -6.16 16.43 1.57
CA LEU A 209 -4.82 16.12 1.06
C LEU A 209 -4.86 15.63 -0.38
N LEU A 210 -5.81 14.78 -0.74
CA LEU A 210 -5.97 14.29 -2.11
C LEU A 210 -6.31 15.42 -3.10
N ARG A 211 -7.05 16.44 -2.69
CA ARG A 211 -7.34 17.63 -3.50
C ARG A 211 -6.11 18.53 -3.63
N THR A 212 -5.31 18.64 -2.58
CA THR A 212 -4.17 19.56 -2.51
C THR A 212 -2.93 18.99 -3.19
N TYR A 213 -2.63 17.70 -2.96
CA TYR A 213 -1.36 17.09 -3.37
C TYR A 213 -1.57 16.07 -4.51
N PRO A 214 -1.22 16.43 -5.75
CA PRO A 214 -1.37 15.55 -6.92
C PRO A 214 -0.51 14.28 -6.85
N ASN A 215 0.48 14.24 -6.03
CA ASN A 215 1.41 13.13 -5.82
C ASN A 215 1.02 12.17 -4.68
N LEU A 216 -0.13 12.39 -4.01
CA LEU A 216 -0.67 11.44 -3.04
C LEU A 216 -1.67 10.49 -3.72
N MET A 217 -1.57 9.21 -3.42
CA MET A 217 -2.52 8.16 -3.80
C MET A 217 -2.87 7.30 -2.58
N CYS A 218 -3.96 6.55 -2.67
CA CYS A 218 -4.44 5.64 -1.63
C CYS A 218 -4.31 4.19 -2.08
N ASP A 219 -3.66 3.37 -1.27
CA ASP A 219 -3.72 1.92 -1.35
C ASP A 219 -4.85 1.42 -0.43
N ILE A 220 -5.92 0.86 -1.01
CA ILE A 220 -7.12 0.42 -0.29
C ILE A 220 -7.02 -0.98 0.30
N SER A 221 -5.83 -1.53 0.38
CA SER A 221 -5.58 -2.86 0.90
C SER A 221 -5.81 -2.98 2.41
N ALA A 222 -5.70 -4.19 2.92
CA ALA A 222 -5.87 -4.56 4.33
C ALA A 222 -7.27 -4.33 4.91
N GLY A 223 -7.39 -4.70 6.17
CA GLY A 223 -8.60 -4.41 6.95
C GLY A 223 -8.85 -2.94 7.22
N SER A 224 -7.82 -2.09 7.14
CA SER A 224 -7.94 -0.64 7.33
C SER A 224 -8.62 0.04 6.14
N GLY A 225 -8.19 -0.25 4.92
CA GLY A 225 -8.86 0.22 3.71
C GLY A 225 -10.29 -0.31 3.61
N HIS A 226 -10.48 -1.61 3.89
CA HIS A 226 -11.82 -2.20 3.93
C HIS A 226 -12.74 -1.49 4.93
N ASN A 227 -12.28 -1.28 6.17
CA ASN A 227 -13.07 -0.58 7.18
C ASN A 227 -13.41 0.85 6.76
N ALA A 228 -12.43 1.60 6.27
CA ALA A 228 -12.63 2.98 5.85
C ALA A 228 -13.71 3.11 4.76
N LEU A 229 -13.71 2.18 3.80
CA LEU A 229 -14.61 2.20 2.66
C LEU A 229 -15.99 1.56 2.92
N THR A 230 -16.11 0.69 3.92
CA THR A 230 -17.39 -0.03 4.13
C THR A 230 -18.20 0.46 5.32
N ARG A 231 -17.60 1.25 6.26
CA ARG A 231 -18.30 1.72 7.44
C ARG A 231 -19.38 2.78 7.18
N ASP A 232 -19.23 3.54 6.07
CA ASP A 232 -20.19 4.54 5.60
C ASP A 232 -20.24 4.50 4.05
N PRO A 233 -21.06 3.62 3.46
CA PRO A 233 -21.14 3.46 2.01
C PRO A 233 -21.56 4.74 1.27
N ASP A 234 -22.45 5.55 1.83
CA ASP A 234 -22.93 6.78 1.17
C ASP A 234 -21.82 7.82 1.02
N TYR A 235 -20.99 7.99 2.06
CA TYR A 235 -19.78 8.81 1.96
C TYR A 235 -18.80 8.19 0.97
N THR A 236 -18.55 6.89 1.07
CA THR A 236 -17.56 6.18 0.25
C THR A 236 -17.87 6.27 -1.23
N TYR A 237 -19.13 6.15 -1.65
CA TYR A 237 -19.47 6.25 -3.06
C TYR A 237 -19.17 7.66 -3.63
N ARG A 238 -19.30 8.73 -2.83
CA ARG A 238 -18.86 10.08 -3.23
C ARG A 238 -17.34 10.15 -3.31
N PHE A 239 -16.64 9.65 -2.31
CA PHE A 239 -15.18 9.59 -2.26
C PHE A 239 -14.58 8.82 -3.45
N LEU A 240 -15.10 7.63 -3.75
CA LEU A 240 -14.64 6.83 -4.89
C LEU A 240 -14.89 7.53 -6.23
N ARG A 241 -16.03 8.22 -6.41
CA ARG A 241 -16.31 8.97 -7.63
C ARG A 241 -15.39 10.17 -7.82
N GLU A 242 -15.04 10.86 -6.76
CA GLU A 242 -14.15 12.03 -6.80
C GLU A 242 -12.69 11.62 -7.01
N PHE A 243 -12.22 10.59 -6.28
CA PHE A 243 -10.80 10.26 -6.22
C PHE A 243 -10.40 8.99 -6.97
N HIS A 244 -11.25 8.46 -7.86
CA HIS A 244 -10.98 7.20 -8.56
C HIS A 244 -9.64 7.13 -9.29
N GLU A 245 -9.06 8.26 -9.71
CA GLU A 245 -7.74 8.32 -10.36
C GLU A 245 -6.57 8.27 -9.38
N ARG A 246 -6.86 8.36 -8.09
CA ARG A 246 -5.91 8.43 -6.96
C ARG A 246 -5.98 7.20 -6.05
N ILE A 247 -6.69 6.17 -6.43
CA ILE A 247 -6.90 4.98 -5.63
C ILE A 247 -6.39 3.78 -6.41
N VAL A 248 -5.65 2.90 -5.75
CA VAL A 248 -5.25 1.60 -6.29
C VAL A 248 -5.84 0.48 -5.44
N TYR A 249 -6.31 -0.56 -6.11
CA TYR A 249 -6.74 -1.79 -5.45
C TYR A 249 -5.54 -2.56 -4.93
N GLY A 250 -5.64 -3.09 -3.72
CA GLY A 250 -4.70 -3.98 -3.09
C GLY A 250 -5.40 -4.87 -2.08
N THR A 251 -4.80 -6.01 -1.72
CA THR A 251 -5.35 -6.93 -0.73
C THR A 251 -4.59 -6.90 0.60
N ASP A 252 -3.28 -6.78 0.59
CA ASP A 252 -2.38 -7.04 1.72
C ASP A 252 -2.58 -8.47 2.27
N ILE A 253 -2.92 -9.44 1.39
CA ILE A 253 -2.92 -10.85 1.76
C ILE A 253 -1.53 -11.22 2.25
N ARG A 254 -1.45 -11.80 3.46
CA ARG A 254 -0.22 -12.14 4.16
C ARG A 254 -0.27 -13.51 4.84
N GLN A 255 -1.37 -14.23 4.70
CA GLN A 255 -1.56 -15.58 5.24
C GLN A 255 -2.72 -16.27 4.53
N PRO A 256 -2.75 -17.61 4.47
CA PRO A 256 -3.80 -18.35 3.76
C PRO A 256 -5.23 -18.07 4.25
N SER A 257 -5.43 -17.81 5.56
CA SER A 257 -6.75 -17.51 6.12
C SER A 257 -7.29 -16.13 5.72
N ASP A 258 -6.47 -15.23 5.20
CA ASP A 258 -6.92 -13.92 4.69
C ASP A 258 -7.86 -14.05 3.48
N ARG A 259 -7.98 -15.27 2.88
CA ARG A 259 -9.02 -15.62 1.89
C ARG A 259 -10.45 -15.42 2.40
N HIS A 260 -10.63 -15.27 3.71
CA HIS A 260 -11.92 -15.03 4.34
C HIS A 260 -11.89 -13.68 5.07
N GLY A 261 -12.86 -12.81 4.78
CA GLY A 261 -13.04 -11.57 5.52
C GLY A 261 -12.52 -10.31 4.85
N ARG A 262 -12.03 -9.36 5.66
CA ARG A 262 -11.83 -7.97 5.24
C ARG A 262 -10.65 -7.74 4.29
N PHE A 263 -9.66 -8.62 4.21
CA PHE A 263 -8.55 -8.47 3.28
C PHE A 263 -8.98 -8.60 1.82
N ILE A 264 -9.95 -9.43 1.55
CA ILE A 264 -10.53 -9.61 0.22
C ILE A 264 -11.86 -8.86 0.04
N GLY A 265 -12.48 -8.42 1.14
CA GLY A 265 -13.82 -7.82 1.15
C GLY A 265 -13.93 -6.51 0.36
N THR A 266 -12.84 -5.74 0.27
CA THR A 266 -12.81 -4.49 -0.50
C THR A 266 -13.07 -4.72 -1.99
N GLY A 267 -12.54 -5.81 -2.56
CA GLY A 267 -12.82 -6.18 -3.95
C GLY A 267 -14.31 -6.47 -4.20
N ALA A 268 -14.92 -7.26 -3.31
CA ALA A 268 -16.35 -7.57 -3.38
C ALA A 268 -17.22 -6.30 -3.25
N PHE A 269 -16.86 -5.39 -2.35
CA PHE A 269 -17.54 -4.10 -2.19
C PHE A 269 -17.48 -3.24 -3.47
N LEU A 270 -16.32 -3.16 -4.12
CA LEU A 270 -16.19 -2.45 -5.41
C LEU A 270 -17.02 -3.09 -6.52
N ASP A 271 -17.01 -4.44 -6.60
CA ASP A 271 -17.78 -5.20 -7.59
C ASP A 271 -19.29 -4.98 -7.40
N GLU A 272 -19.74 -4.87 -6.15
CA GLU A 272 -21.15 -4.57 -5.82
C GLU A 272 -21.49 -3.11 -6.17
N ALA A 273 -20.63 -2.16 -5.84
CA ALA A 273 -20.80 -0.75 -6.18
C ALA A 273 -20.93 -0.53 -7.71
N LEU A 274 -20.15 -1.27 -8.51
CA LEU A 274 -20.29 -1.27 -9.97
C LEU A 274 -21.62 -1.89 -10.40
N ARG A 275 -21.99 -3.05 -9.87
CA ARG A 275 -23.26 -3.74 -10.23
C ARG A 275 -24.50 -2.90 -9.88
N ALA A 276 -24.44 -2.18 -8.76
CA ALA A 276 -25.50 -1.27 -8.32
C ALA A 276 -25.51 0.07 -9.08
N GLY A 277 -24.51 0.33 -9.92
CA GLY A 277 -24.40 1.58 -10.68
C GLY A 277 -24.07 2.82 -9.83
N VAL A 278 -23.63 2.64 -8.57
CA VAL A 278 -23.26 3.75 -7.67
C VAL A 278 -21.87 4.32 -8.00
N ILE A 279 -21.03 3.51 -8.67
CA ILE A 279 -19.84 3.96 -9.39
C ILE A 279 -19.92 3.51 -10.84
N GLY A 280 -19.38 4.30 -11.77
CA GLY A 280 -19.35 3.95 -13.18
C GLY A 280 -18.20 3.03 -13.57
N ALA A 281 -18.26 2.46 -14.76
CA ALA A 281 -17.23 1.54 -15.27
C ALA A 281 -15.83 2.20 -15.29
N VAL A 282 -15.73 3.47 -15.64
CA VAL A 282 -14.45 4.20 -15.67
C VAL A 282 -13.83 4.31 -14.27
N GLN A 283 -14.65 4.68 -13.26
CA GLN A 283 -14.17 4.75 -11.88
C GLN A 283 -13.70 3.38 -11.39
N TYR A 284 -14.51 2.36 -11.62
CA TYR A 284 -14.16 0.99 -11.26
C TYR A 284 -12.84 0.53 -11.92
N GLU A 285 -12.72 0.70 -13.26
CA GLU A 285 -11.50 0.31 -13.99
C GLU A 285 -10.26 1.06 -13.50
N ASN A 286 -10.37 2.35 -13.21
CA ASN A 286 -9.26 3.12 -12.68
C ASN A 286 -8.77 2.55 -11.35
N ILE A 287 -9.67 2.33 -10.40
CA ILE A 287 -9.35 1.78 -9.08
C ILE A 287 -8.83 0.35 -9.17
N ALA A 288 -9.55 -0.50 -9.89
CA ALA A 288 -9.29 -1.93 -9.93
C ALA A 288 -8.03 -2.30 -10.74
N ARG A 289 -7.62 -1.44 -11.71
CA ARG A 289 -6.60 -1.84 -12.67
C ARG A 289 -5.76 -0.71 -13.27
N ARG A 290 -6.37 0.32 -13.87
CA ARG A 290 -5.64 1.27 -14.73
C ARG A 290 -4.61 2.07 -13.96
N ASN A 291 -4.93 2.52 -12.75
CA ASN A 291 -3.99 3.28 -11.92
C ASN A 291 -2.76 2.44 -11.57
N ALA A 292 -2.97 1.17 -11.21
CA ALA A 292 -1.88 0.23 -10.97
C ALA A 292 -0.97 0.09 -12.19
N LEU A 293 -1.52 -0.21 -13.36
CA LEU A 293 -0.75 -0.38 -14.59
C LEU A 293 -0.01 0.91 -14.97
N ARG A 294 -0.63 2.09 -14.81
CA ARG A 294 0.03 3.38 -15.07
C ARG A 294 1.27 3.57 -14.22
N LEU A 295 1.22 3.23 -12.92
CA LEU A 295 2.36 3.31 -12.02
C LEU A 295 3.45 2.29 -12.37
N LEU A 296 3.05 1.04 -12.65
CA LEU A 296 3.97 -0.08 -12.88
C LEU A 296 4.67 -0.02 -14.23
N GLU A 297 4.03 0.56 -15.25
CA GLU A 297 4.57 0.69 -16.60
C GLU A 297 5.28 2.04 -16.83
N GLY A 298 5.30 2.93 -15.85
CA GLY A 298 5.94 4.25 -15.96
C GLY A 298 5.27 5.18 -16.97
N LYS A 299 4.02 4.90 -17.33
CA LYS A 299 3.21 5.79 -18.20
C LYS A 299 2.59 6.88 -17.33
N ARG A 300 3.23 8.05 -17.31
CA ARG A 300 2.71 9.27 -16.65
C ARG A 300 1.70 9.99 -17.52
#